data_f4c764c7d79e2788c32d1e0cebabd3fe
#
_entry.id   f4c764c7d79e2788c32d1e0cebabd3fe
#
_cell.length_a   1.000
_cell.length_b   1.000
_cell.length_c   1.000
_cell.angle_alpha   90.00
_cell.angle_beta   90.00
_cell.angle_gamma   90.00
#
_symmetry.space_group_name_H-M   'P 1'
#
loop_
_entity.id
_entity.type
_entity.pdbx_description
1 polymer ?
#
loop_
_entity_poly.entity_id
_entity_poly.type
_entity_poly.pdbx_seq_one_letter_code
_entity_poly.pdbx_strand_id
1 'polypeptide(L)'
;MKQTRVHKRLKESFFSGAILLGTAFFVVYALDTQHLPHDAGTNLTARFISANGLSRGSDVAIAGVKVGRVTAVTLDPQSQMAMVHFFLEAPLRIPQNSLLTIGRYTPTAENALLITPTLPSHKAIEPRTFWATPQTPLTNTQEPISLEQQISNYIFNIGNLK
;
A
#
# COMPACT_ATOMS: atom_id res chain seq x y z
N MET A 1 -0.17 -24.68 64.66
CA MET A 1 0.74 -24.19 63.61
C MET A 1 0.26 -24.52 62.19
N LYS A 2 -0.99 -24.19 61.78
CA LYS A 2 -1.52 -24.51 60.45
C LYS A 2 -2.06 -23.30 59.67
N GLN A 3 -2.07 -22.13 60.23
CA GLN A 3 -2.67 -20.92 59.63
C GLN A 3 -1.77 -20.12 58.70
N THR A 4 -0.47 -20.24 58.79
CA THR A 4 0.48 -19.39 58.01
C THR A 4 0.67 -19.83 56.55
N ARG A 5 0.30 -21.09 56.22
CA ARG A 5 0.45 -21.63 54.83
C ARG A 5 -0.67 -21.20 53.91
N VAL A 6 -1.86 -20.93 54.41
CA VAL A 6 -3.03 -20.56 53.58
C VAL A 6 -2.89 -19.14 53.05
N HIS A 7 -2.42 -18.19 53.87
CA HIS A 7 -2.23 -16.81 53.45
C HIS A 7 -1.10 -16.62 52.44
N LYS A 8 -0.09 -17.51 52.42
CA LYS A 8 0.99 -17.42 51.48
C LYS A 8 0.53 -17.88 50.07
N ARG A 9 -0.24 -18.93 50.01
CA ARG A 9 -0.81 -19.45 48.74
C ARG A 9 -1.84 -18.50 48.13
N LEU A 10 -2.63 -17.81 48.93
CA LEU A 10 -3.58 -16.81 48.46
C LEU A 10 -2.86 -15.60 47.82
N LYS A 11 -1.75 -15.15 48.38
CA LYS A 11 -0.96 -14.06 47.79
C LYS A 11 -0.32 -14.46 46.46
N GLU A 12 0.22 -15.68 46.37
CA GLU A 12 0.83 -16.20 45.15
C GLU A 12 -0.22 -16.35 44.04
N SER A 13 -1.44 -16.81 44.35
CA SER A 13 -2.53 -16.90 43.37
C SER A 13 -3.04 -15.52 42.94
N PHE A 14 -3.06 -14.52 43.83
CA PHE A 14 -3.43 -13.15 43.46
C PHE A 14 -2.43 -12.52 42.54
N PHE A 15 -1.13 -12.71 42.76
CA PHE A 15 -0.09 -12.22 41.85
C PHE A 15 -0.16 -12.86 40.48
N SER A 16 -0.38 -14.18 40.44
CA SER A 16 -0.53 -14.90 39.15
C SER A 16 -1.77 -14.43 38.38
N GLY A 17 -2.89 -14.25 39.05
CA GLY A 17 -4.12 -13.75 38.45
C GLY A 17 -3.98 -12.29 37.91
N ALA A 18 -3.28 -11.42 38.65
CA ALA A 18 -3.03 -10.04 38.23
C ALA A 18 -2.13 -9.97 36.97
N ILE A 19 -1.12 -10.84 36.86
CA ILE A 19 -0.26 -10.92 35.69
C ILE A 19 -1.06 -11.39 34.46
N LEU A 20 -1.89 -12.43 34.61
CA LEU A 20 -2.73 -12.94 33.52
C LEU A 20 -3.73 -11.88 33.02
N LEU A 21 -4.37 -11.15 33.94
CA LEU A 21 -5.28 -10.05 33.59
C LEU A 21 -4.54 -8.91 32.90
N GLY A 22 -3.35 -8.55 33.38
CA GLY A 22 -2.50 -7.50 32.76
C GLY A 22 -2.06 -7.91 31.34
N THR A 23 -1.68 -9.16 31.16
CA THR A 23 -1.30 -9.68 29.85
C THR A 23 -2.50 -9.72 28.89
N ALA A 24 -3.65 -10.18 29.35
CA ALA A 24 -4.87 -10.20 28.54
C ALA A 24 -5.30 -8.77 28.14
N PHE A 25 -5.25 -7.83 29.09
CA PHE A 25 -5.54 -6.41 28.81
C PHE A 25 -4.56 -5.82 27.80
N PHE A 26 -3.26 -6.13 27.95
CA PHE A 26 -2.24 -5.65 27.02
C PHE A 26 -2.44 -6.23 25.61
N VAL A 27 -2.79 -7.51 25.51
CA VAL A 27 -3.07 -8.14 24.21
C VAL A 27 -4.30 -7.49 23.55
N VAL A 28 -5.38 -7.28 24.30
CA VAL A 28 -6.58 -6.60 23.78
C VAL A 28 -6.24 -5.17 23.37
N TYR A 29 -5.51 -4.43 24.18
CA TYR A 29 -5.06 -3.07 23.84
C TYR A 29 -4.16 -3.04 22.62
N ALA A 30 -3.22 -3.98 22.48
CA ALA A 30 -2.33 -4.06 21.32
C ALA A 30 -3.08 -4.43 20.02
N LEU A 31 -4.15 -5.22 20.11
CA LEU A 31 -5.00 -5.56 18.97
C LEU A 31 -5.91 -4.39 18.57
N ASP A 32 -6.39 -3.62 19.54
CA ASP A 32 -7.28 -2.47 19.31
C ASP A 32 -6.53 -1.26 18.71
N THR A 33 -5.25 -1.08 19.08
CA THR A 33 -4.40 -0.02 18.50
C THR A 33 -4.08 -0.22 17.02
N GLN A 34 -4.39 -1.37 16.44
CA GLN A 34 -4.27 -1.58 14.99
C GLN A 34 -5.44 -1.01 14.18
N HIS A 35 -6.50 -0.57 14.87
CA HIS A 35 -7.63 0.13 14.29
C HIS A 35 -7.40 1.65 14.38
N LEU A 36 -6.35 2.15 13.71
CA LEU A 36 -6.26 3.59 13.42
C LEU A 36 -7.52 3.97 12.63
N PRO A 37 -8.23 5.03 13.04
CA PRO A 37 -9.41 5.46 12.32
C PRO A 37 -9.02 5.78 10.87
N HIS A 38 -9.49 4.97 9.95
CA HIS A 38 -9.29 5.10 8.50
C HIS A 38 -10.27 6.11 7.88
N ASP A 39 -10.88 6.98 8.71
CA ASP A 39 -12.05 7.78 8.33
C ASP A 39 -11.76 8.97 7.41
N ALA A 40 -10.51 9.22 7.06
CA ALA A 40 -10.16 10.35 6.18
C ALA A 40 -9.49 9.96 4.86
N GLY A 41 -9.45 8.68 4.50
CA GLY A 41 -8.75 8.19 3.32
C GLY A 41 -9.67 7.77 2.18
N THR A 42 -9.09 7.53 1.02
CA THR A 42 -9.81 7.12 -0.19
C THR A 42 -9.32 5.75 -0.65
N ASN A 43 -10.26 4.80 -0.84
CA ASN A 43 -9.96 3.52 -1.48
C ASN A 43 -10.07 3.69 -3.00
N LEU A 44 -9.03 3.26 -3.70
CA LEU A 44 -8.97 3.29 -5.15
C LEU A 44 -8.55 1.91 -5.67
N THR A 45 -8.82 1.70 -6.96
CA THR A 45 -8.44 0.47 -7.66
C THR A 45 -7.71 0.82 -8.94
N ALA A 46 -6.64 0.10 -9.25
CA ALA A 46 -5.92 0.19 -10.51
C ALA A 46 -5.83 -1.18 -11.17
N ARG A 47 -5.81 -1.19 -12.50
CA ARG A 47 -5.71 -2.41 -13.30
C ARG A 47 -4.35 -2.43 -13.98
N PHE A 48 -3.60 -3.54 -13.81
CA PHE A 48 -2.28 -3.77 -14.39
C PHE A 48 -2.26 -5.08 -15.19
N ILE A 49 -1.43 -5.17 -16.20
CA ILE A 49 -1.16 -6.42 -16.89
C ILE A 49 -0.43 -7.38 -15.95
N SER A 50 0.51 -6.86 -15.15
CA SER A 50 1.25 -7.63 -14.17
C SER A 50 1.35 -6.87 -12.85
N ALA A 51 1.16 -7.55 -11.71
CA ALA A 51 1.35 -6.96 -10.38
C ALA A 51 2.83 -6.77 -10.02
N ASN A 52 3.74 -7.39 -10.75
CA ASN A 52 5.19 -7.18 -10.71
C ASN A 52 5.79 -7.08 -9.29
N GLY A 53 5.42 -8.02 -8.42
CA GLY A 53 5.91 -8.08 -7.04
C GLY A 53 5.20 -7.16 -6.04
N LEU A 54 4.14 -6.44 -6.44
CA LEU A 54 3.26 -5.79 -5.48
C LEU A 54 2.51 -6.81 -4.63
N SER A 55 2.40 -6.53 -3.36
CA SER A 55 1.68 -7.34 -2.39
C SER A 55 0.86 -6.46 -1.45
N ARG A 56 0.01 -7.09 -0.64
CA ARG A 56 -0.67 -6.38 0.45
C ARG A 56 0.36 -5.78 1.39
N GLY A 57 0.22 -4.50 1.70
CA GLY A 57 1.15 -3.75 2.55
C GLY A 57 2.20 -2.96 1.75
N SER A 58 2.39 -3.23 0.45
CA SER A 58 3.28 -2.42 -0.40
C SER A 58 2.90 -0.94 -0.33
N ASP A 59 3.89 -0.08 -0.38
CA ASP A 59 3.70 1.36 -0.28
C ASP A 59 3.03 1.93 -1.54
N VAL A 60 2.27 3.01 -1.35
CA VAL A 60 1.79 3.87 -2.43
C VAL A 60 2.47 5.23 -2.29
N ALA A 61 3.12 5.70 -3.34
CA ALA A 61 3.87 6.95 -3.30
C ALA A 61 3.49 7.88 -4.46
N ILE A 62 3.47 9.18 -4.17
CA ILE A 62 3.33 10.28 -5.14
C ILE A 62 4.56 11.16 -5.04
N ALA A 63 5.23 11.40 -6.15
CA ALA A 63 6.45 12.22 -6.20
C ALA A 63 7.53 11.77 -5.17
N GLY A 64 7.63 10.46 -4.90
CA GLY A 64 8.58 9.91 -3.93
C GLY A 64 8.13 9.98 -2.47
N VAL A 65 6.95 10.54 -2.18
CA VAL A 65 6.38 10.62 -0.82
C VAL A 65 5.36 9.52 -0.64
N LYS A 66 5.49 8.74 0.44
CA LYS A 66 4.49 7.73 0.82
C LYS A 66 3.20 8.42 1.22
N VAL A 67 2.10 8.03 0.57
CA VAL A 67 0.75 8.60 0.77
C VAL A 67 -0.29 7.54 1.08
N GLY A 68 0.09 6.26 1.08
CA GLY A 68 -0.84 5.17 1.33
C GLY A 68 -0.21 3.79 1.24
N ARG A 69 -1.06 2.79 1.11
CA ARG A 69 -0.65 1.37 1.04
C ARG A 69 -1.57 0.55 0.14
N VAL A 70 -1.05 -0.53 -0.40
CA VAL A 70 -1.81 -1.55 -1.11
C VAL A 70 -2.59 -2.38 -0.08
N THR A 71 -3.89 -2.51 -0.29
CA THR A 71 -4.79 -3.27 0.60
C THR A 71 -5.03 -4.70 0.12
N ALA A 72 -5.08 -4.89 -1.21
CA ALA A 72 -5.20 -6.22 -1.82
C ALA A 72 -4.69 -6.21 -3.26
N VAL A 73 -4.22 -7.37 -3.71
CA VAL A 73 -3.93 -7.64 -5.12
C VAL A 73 -4.71 -8.89 -5.50
N THR A 74 -5.56 -8.78 -6.52
CA THR A 74 -6.42 -9.86 -6.99
C THR A 74 -6.28 -10.00 -8.49
N LEU A 75 -6.60 -11.17 -9.03
CA LEU A 75 -6.67 -11.39 -10.48
C LEU A 75 -8.12 -11.30 -10.92
N ASP A 76 -8.38 -10.50 -11.94
CA ASP A 76 -9.67 -10.47 -12.60
C ASP A 76 -9.75 -11.69 -13.54
N PRO A 77 -10.68 -12.64 -13.29
CA PRO A 77 -10.75 -13.87 -14.07
C PRO A 77 -11.21 -13.65 -15.51
N GLN A 78 -11.89 -12.55 -15.81
CA GLN A 78 -12.37 -12.27 -17.17
C GLN A 78 -11.28 -11.64 -18.05
N SER A 79 -10.60 -10.62 -17.52
CA SER A 79 -9.56 -9.91 -18.26
C SER A 79 -8.16 -10.50 -18.07
N GLN A 80 -7.98 -11.40 -17.08
CA GLN A 80 -6.68 -11.93 -16.64
C GLN A 80 -5.67 -10.84 -16.24
N MET A 81 -6.17 -9.68 -15.84
CA MET A 81 -5.36 -8.56 -15.38
C MET A 81 -5.31 -8.52 -13.84
N ALA A 82 -4.22 -8.01 -13.31
CA ALA A 82 -4.07 -7.78 -11.89
C ALA A 82 -4.88 -6.54 -11.47
N MET A 83 -5.75 -6.70 -10.50
CA MET A 83 -6.50 -5.63 -9.84
C MET A 83 -5.81 -5.29 -8.53
N VAL A 84 -5.24 -4.10 -8.45
CA VAL A 84 -4.55 -3.59 -7.28
C VAL A 84 -5.48 -2.64 -6.55
N HIS A 85 -5.90 -3.03 -5.35
CA HIS A 85 -6.68 -2.19 -4.45
C HIS A 85 -5.73 -1.47 -3.51
N PHE A 86 -5.88 -0.18 -3.36
CA PHE A 86 -5.00 0.62 -2.49
C PHE A 86 -5.78 1.71 -1.76
N PHE A 87 -5.24 2.10 -0.63
CA PHE A 87 -5.79 3.11 0.26
C PHE A 87 -4.84 4.28 0.35
N LEU A 88 -5.37 5.49 0.22
CA LEU A 88 -4.65 6.74 0.42
C LEU A 88 -5.00 7.30 1.80
N GLU A 89 -3.99 7.60 2.60
CA GLU A 89 -4.14 8.03 4.01
C GLU A 89 -4.67 9.46 4.16
N ALA A 90 -4.62 10.26 3.09
CA ALA A 90 -5.18 11.60 3.06
C ALA A 90 -6.28 11.68 1.99
N PRO A 91 -7.22 12.62 2.10
CA PRO A 91 -8.25 12.85 1.08
C PRO A 91 -7.64 13.53 -0.17
N LEU A 92 -6.69 12.84 -0.77
CA LEU A 92 -6.01 13.28 -1.98
C LEU A 92 -6.91 13.08 -3.18
N ARG A 93 -7.08 14.15 -3.96
CA ARG A 93 -7.79 14.07 -5.24
C ARG A 93 -6.80 13.74 -6.34
N ILE A 94 -6.89 12.53 -6.88
CA ILE A 94 -6.04 12.06 -7.97
C ILE A 94 -6.80 12.16 -9.28
N PRO A 95 -6.26 12.84 -10.30
CA PRO A 95 -6.86 12.84 -11.63
C PRO A 95 -6.99 11.42 -12.18
N GLN A 96 -8.10 11.10 -12.86
CA GLN A 96 -8.36 9.76 -13.37
C GLN A 96 -7.36 9.33 -14.46
N ASN A 97 -6.76 10.29 -15.16
CA ASN A 97 -5.73 10.07 -16.17
C ASN A 97 -4.30 10.03 -15.59
N SER A 98 -4.14 10.00 -14.26
CA SER A 98 -2.83 9.86 -13.63
C SER A 98 -2.14 8.58 -14.10
N LEU A 99 -0.84 8.66 -14.30
CA LEU A 99 -0.01 7.51 -14.66
C LEU A 99 0.34 6.73 -13.42
N LEU A 100 0.06 5.42 -13.43
CA LEU A 100 0.41 4.51 -12.36
C LEU A 100 1.49 3.55 -12.85
N THR A 101 2.56 3.43 -12.07
CA THR A 101 3.70 2.55 -12.39
C THR A 101 4.05 1.74 -11.16
N ILE A 102 4.49 0.51 -11.35
CA ILE A 102 5.04 -0.32 -10.28
C ILE A 102 6.56 -0.19 -10.32
N GLY A 103 7.16 0.22 -9.23
CA GLY A 103 8.61 0.41 -9.18
C GLY A 103 9.10 0.73 -7.77
N ARG A 104 10.39 1.05 -7.67
CA ARG A 104 11.00 1.44 -6.40
C ARG A 104 11.16 2.96 -6.37
N TYR A 105 10.75 3.58 -5.29
CA TYR A 105 10.97 5.03 -5.10
C TYR A 105 12.30 5.34 -4.37
N THR A 106 12.93 4.32 -3.78
CA THR A 106 14.32 4.37 -3.30
C THR A 106 15.08 3.10 -3.70
N PRO A 107 16.42 3.13 -3.83
CA PRO A 107 17.19 1.95 -4.27
C PRO A 107 17.05 0.72 -3.38
N THR A 108 16.79 0.91 -2.10
CA THR A 108 16.67 -0.15 -1.08
C THR A 108 15.22 -0.51 -0.77
N ALA A 109 14.24 0.22 -1.33
CA ALA A 109 12.83 -0.06 -1.10
C ALA A 109 12.36 -1.29 -1.87
N GLU A 110 11.33 -1.94 -1.35
CA GLU A 110 10.55 -2.94 -2.08
C GLU A 110 9.73 -2.27 -3.20
N ASN A 111 9.12 -3.08 -4.07
CA ASN A 111 8.25 -2.57 -5.10
C ASN A 111 7.03 -1.86 -4.49
N ALA A 112 6.74 -0.69 -4.99
CA ALA A 112 5.69 0.20 -4.54
C ALA A 112 4.82 0.61 -5.73
N LEU A 113 3.61 1.06 -5.45
CA LEU A 113 2.73 1.69 -6.43
C LEU A 113 3.10 3.18 -6.51
N LEU A 114 3.63 3.59 -7.64
CA LEU A 114 4.01 4.98 -7.91
C LEU A 114 2.91 5.65 -8.71
N ILE A 115 2.43 6.79 -8.24
CA ILE A 115 1.40 7.59 -8.90
C ILE A 115 2.05 8.90 -9.36
N THR A 116 1.99 9.16 -10.65
CA THR A 116 2.38 10.43 -11.26
C THR A 116 1.12 11.16 -11.69
N PRO A 117 0.67 12.19 -10.96
CA PRO A 117 -0.50 12.94 -11.33
C PRO A 117 -0.27 13.67 -12.66
N THR A 118 -1.12 13.43 -13.63
CA THR A 118 -1.09 14.18 -14.88
C THR A 118 -1.89 15.45 -14.65
N LEU A 119 -1.19 16.53 -14.33
CA LEU A 119 -1.79 17.86 -14.26
C LEU A 119 -2.07 18.36 -15.67
N PRO A 120 -3.26 18.91 -15.94
CA PRO A 120 -3.50 19.57 -17.22
C PRO A 120 -2.45 20.69 -17.40
N SER A 121 -1.77 20.65 -18.54
CA SER A 121 -0.84 21.73 -18.91
C SER A 121 -1.54 23.09 -18.81
N HIS A 122 -0.89 24.12 -18.31
CA HIS A 122 -1.44 25.45 -18.07
C HIS A 122 -2.21 26.10 -19.25
N LYS A 123 -2.27 25.43 -20.39
CA LYS A 123 -2.95 25.90 -21.62
C LYS A 123 -4.30 25.25 -21.90
N ALA A 124 -4.69 24.24 -21.14
CA ALA A 124 -5.97 23.57 -21.32
C ALA A 124 -6.62 23.40 -19.94
N ILE A 125 -7.26 24.43 -19.44
CA ILE A 125 -8.30 24.28 -18.42
C ILE A 125 -9.48 23.62 -19.15
N GLU A 126 -9.35 22.32 -19.41
CA GLU A 126 -10.53 21.51 -19.74
C GLU A 126 -11.36 21.47 -18.46
N PRO A 127 -12.62 21.96 -18.50
CA PRO A 127 -13.49 22.02 -17.32
C PRO A 127 -13.93 20.64 -16.81
N ARG A 128 -13.34 19.54 -17.29
CA ARG A 128 -13.67 18.16 -16.96
C ARG A 128 -12.46 17.37 -16.49
N THR A 129 -11.83 17.81 -15.40
CA THR A 129 -10.90 16.92 -14.70
C THR A 129 -11.72 15.87 -13.97
N PHE A 130 -11.79 14.66 -14.52
CA PHE A 130 -12.39 13.53 -13.82
C PHE A 130 -11.46 13.08 -12.71
N TRP A 131 -11.98 13.10 -11.49
CA TRP A 131 -11.24 12.59 -10.33
C TRP A 131 -11.43 11.08 -10.21
N ALA A 132 -10.39 10.40 -9.77
CA ALA A 132 -10.46 8.97 -9.47
C ALA A 132 -11.50 8.71 -8.38
N THR A 133 -12.39 7.75 -8.63
CA THR A 133 -13.43 7.32 -7.70
C THR A 133 -13.27 5.85 -7.37
N PRO A 134 -13.75 5.38 -6.21
CA PRO A 134 -13.67 3.97 -5.83
C PRO A 134 -14.32 3.01 -6.83
N GLN A 135 -15.30 3.48 -7.59
CA GLN A 135 -16.08 2.66 -8.53
C GLN A 135 -15.42 2.55 -9.92
N THR A 136 -14.48 3.43 -10.25
CA THR A 136 -13.85 3.44 -11.57
C THR A 136 -12.38 3.07 -11.44
N PRO A 137 -11.95 1.89 -11.91
CA PRO A 137 -10.54 1.52 -11.84
C PRO A 137 -9.69 2.43 -12.74
N LEU A 138 -8.52 2.79 -12.21
CA LEU A 138 -7.51 3.51 -12.96
C LEU A 138 -6.86 2.56 -13.98
N THR A 139 -6.86 2.95 -15.25
CA THR A 139 -6.40 2.11 -16.37
C THR A 139 -5.14 2.63 -17.05
N ASN A 140 -4.71 3.87 -16.74
CA ASN A 140 -3.47 4.42 -17.27
C ASN A 140 -2.26 3.90 -16.49
N THR A 141 -1.90 2.63 -16.73
CA THR A 141 -0.83 1.93 -16.03
C THR A 141 0.32 1.66 -16.99
N GLN A 142 1.55 1.86 -16.52
CA GLN A 142 2.76 1.48 -17.25
C GLN A 142 3.52 0.41 -16.49
N GLU A 143 4.06 -0.54 -17.22
CA GLU A 143 4.99 -1.50 -16.67
C GLU A 143 6.37 -0.86 -16.50
N PRO A 144 7.12 -1.23 -15.45
CA PRO A 144 8.49 -0.78 -15.30
C PRO A 144 9.33 -1.35 -16.47
N ILE A 145 10.07 -0.48 -17.13
CA ILE A 145 11.05 -0.91 -18.14
C ILE A 145 12.16 -1.65 -17.38
N SER A 146 12.35 -2.91 -17.68
CA SER A 146 13.43 -3.69 -17.05
C SER A 146 14.80 -3.16 -17.49
N LEU A 147 15.79 -3.26 -16.59
CA LEU A 147 17.17 -2.86 -16.92
C LEU A 147 17.71 -3.63 -18.12
N GLU A 148 17.29 -4.88 -18.30
CA GLU A 148 17.67 -5.73 -19.43
C GLU A 148 17.17 -5.14 -20.75
N GLN A 149 15.96 -4.60 -20.78
CA GLN A 149 15.43 -3.92 -21.98
C GLN A 149 16.17 -2.63 -22.26
N GLN A 150 16.54 -1.86 -21.21
CA GLN A 150 17.33 -0.64 -21.40
C GLN A 150 18.72 -0.96 -21.97
N ILE A 151 19.40 -1.97 -21.42
CA ILE A 151 20.72 -2.40 -21.89
C ILE A 151 20.63 -2.93 -23.33
N SER A 152 19.62 -3.75 -23.64
CA SER A 152 19.39 -4.28 -24.98
C SER A 152 19.20 -3.16 -26.00
N ASN A 153 18.37 -2.17 -25.70
CA ASN A 153 18.15 -1.01 -26.57
C ASN A 153 19.42 -0.18 -26.76
N TYR A 154 20.23 -0.04 -25.71
CA TYR A 154 21.50 0.68 -25.79
C TYR A 154 22.53 -0.04 -26.68
N ILE A 155 22.68 -1.34 -26.53
CA ILE A 155 23.59 -2.17 -27.35
C ILE A 155 23.15 -2.19 -28.81
N PHE A 156 21.83 -2.31 -29.06
CA PHE A 156 21.30 -2.33 -30.42
C PHE A 156 21.50 -1.00 -31.15
N ASN A 157 21.37 0.11 -30.42
CA ASN A 157 21.55 1.44 -30.98
C ASN A 157 23.02 1.77 -31.31
N ILE A 158 23.98 1.25 -30.54
CA ILE A 158 25.42 1.37 -30.83
C ILE A 158 25.83 0.52 -32.05
N GLY A 159 25.19 -0.64 -32.23
CA GLY A 159 25.46 -1.53 -33.38
C GLY A 159 25.07 -0.95 -34.74
N ASN A 160 24.15 0.02 -34.80
CA ASN A 160 23.67 0.66 -36.02
C ASN A 160 24.41 1.96 -36.40
N LEU A 161 25.44 2.33 -35.64
CA LEU A 161 26.27 3.54 -35.90
C LEU A 161 27.55 3.22 -36.67
N LYS A 162 27.61 2.10 -37.41
CA LYS A 162 28.73 1.72 -38.28
C LYS A 162 28.37 1.76 -39.74
#